data_b86890c88914e3a47b306033a867bd1c
#
_entry.id   b86890c88914e3a47b306033a867bd1c
#
_cell.length_a   1.000
_cell.length_b   1.000
_cell.length_c   1.000
_cell.angle_alpha   90.00
_cell.angle_beta   90.00
_cell.angle_gamma   90.00
#
_symmetry.space_group_name_H-M   'P 1'
#
loop_
_entity.id
_entity.type
_entity.pdbx_description
1 polymer ?
#
loop_
_entity_poly.entity_id
_entity_poly.type
_entity_poly.pdbx_seq_one_letter_code
_entity_poly.pdbx_strand_id
1 'polypeptide(L)'
;KKGIYKILANEPLTASVWRMVLEGDTEWIVRPGQFVNIALEGRYLRRPISVCDCDARTLTLIYKVVGGGTEQMSRMAAGAELDLLTGLGNGFDTSNDARRPLLVGGGVGVPPLYKLAKALLAEGKPVSVVLGFNTADEVFYADEFRALGCDVHVATADGSAGTKGFVTTAIAGDGIDFDYFYACGPLPMLRALCDSVAQDGQLSFEERMGCGFGACMGCSCKTKYG
;
A
#
# COMPACT_ATOMS: atom_id res chain seq x y z
N LYS A 1 5.27 10.70 -15.32
CA LYS A 1 4.69 10.84 -16.66
C LYS A 1 3.17 11.06 -16.55
N LYS A 2 2.58 11.83 -17.46
CA LYS A 2 1.12 11.97 -17.58
C LYS A 2 0.60 11.02 -18.65
N GLY A 3 -0.54 10.36 -18.38
CA GLY A 3 -1.20 9.44 -19.32
C GLY A 3 -2.70 9.32 -19.08
N ILE A 4 -3.41 8.83 -20.08
CA ILE A 4 -4.83 8.45 -19.98
C ILE A 4 -4.91 6.95 -19.80
N TYR A 5 -5.70 6.52 -18.82
CA TYR A 5 -5.86 5.13 -18.43
C TYR A 5 -7.34 4.76 -18.46
N LYS A 6 -7.64 3.62 -19.04
CA LYS A 6 -9.02 3.11 -19.14
C LYS A 6 -9.33 2.20 -17.97
N ILE A 7 -10.45 2.41 -17.30
CA ILE A 7 -10.94 1.51 -16.25
C ILE A 7 -11.37 0.19 -16.89
N LEU A 8 -10.75 -0.91 -16.50
CA LEU A 8 -11.15 -2.28 -16.87
C LEU A 8 -12.12 -2.86 -15.85
N ALA A 9 -11.89 -2.61 -14.57
CA ALA A 9 -12.75 -3.04 -13.46
C ALA A 9 -12.67 -2.02 -12.31
N ASN A 10 -13.76 -1.87 -11.56
CA ASN A 10 -13.83 -1.06 -10.36
C ASN A 10 -14.87 -1.69 -9.42
N GLU A 11 -14.41 -2.38 -8.37
CA GLU A 11 -15.24 -3.24 -7.55
C GLU A 11 -14.91 -3.12 -6.07
N PRO A 12 -15.90 -3.27 -5.16
CA PRO A 12 -15.66 -3.24 -3.74
C PRO A 12 -14.95 -4.51 -3.27
N LEU A 13 -13.95 -4.36 -2.39
CA LEU A 13 -13.33 -5.44 -1.62
C LEU A 13 -13.97 -5.56 -0.23
N THR A 14 -14.33 -4.42 0.36
CA THR A 14 -15.05 -4.31 1.63
C THR A 14 -16.11 -3.21 1.52
N ALA A 15 -16.83 -2.92 2.57
CA ALA A 15 -17.83 -1.83 2.58
C ALA A 15 -17.24 -0.45 2.22
N SER A 16 -15.94 -0.23 2.42
CA SER A 16 -15.29 1.05 2.18
C SER A 16 -14.04 1.01 1.30
N VAL A 17 -13.51 -0.17 0.99
CA VAL A 17 -12.29 -0.35 0.18
C VAL A 17 -12.65 -0.91 -1.19
N TRP A 18 -12.06 -0.34 -2.22
CA TRP A 18 -12.33 -0.67 -3.62
C TRP A 18 -11.04 -1.05 -4.35
N ARG A 19 -11.15 -1.96 -5.29
CA ARG A 19 -10.11 -2.33 -6.25
C ARG A 19 -10.45 -1.77 -7.62
N MET A 20 -9.54 -1.02 -8.20
CA MET A 20 -9.65 -0.49 -9.56
C MET A 20 -8.51 -1.05 -10.41
N VAL A 21 -8.84 -1.65 -11.53
CA VAL A 21 -7.88 -2.12 -12.54
C VAL A 21 -7.94 -1.20 -13.74
N LEU A 22 -6.80 -0.69 -14.14
CA LEU A 22 -6.65 0.28 -15.22
C LEU A 22 -5.76 -0.30 -16.34
N GLU A 23 -6.10 -0.04 -17.59
CA GLU A 23 -5.25 -0.30 -18.75
C GLU A 23 -4.52 1.00 -19.14
N GLY A 24 -3.21 0.93 -19.32
CA GLY A 24 -2.40 2.06 -19.74
C GLY A 24 -0.90 1.80 -19.63
N ASP A 25 -0.10 2.85 -19.81
CA ASP A 25 1.36 2.78 -19.77
C ASP A 25 1.89 2.70 -18.34
N THR A 26 2.53 1.59 -18.00
CA THR A 26 3.10 1.31 -16.68
C THR A 26 4.62 1.43 -16.61
N GLU A 27 5.29 1.80 -17.70
CA GLU A 27 6.75 1.87 -17.83
C GLU A 27 7.44 2.64 -16.68
N TRP A 28 6.78 3.67 -16.16
CA TRP A 28 7.32 4.54 -15.12
C TRP A 28 7.05 4.07 -13.69
N ILE A 29 6.37 2.93 -13.53
CA ILE A 29 6.12 2.30 -12.21
C ILE A 29 7.20 1.23 -11.98
N VAL A 30 8.40 1.69 -11.72
CA VAL A 30 9.63 0.87 -11.69
C VAL A 30 9.94 0.27 -10.32
N ARG A 31 9.37 0.80 -9.23
CA ARG A 31 9.61 0.32 -7.86
C ARG A 31 8.31 0.05 -7.11
N PRO A 32 8.28 -1.00 -6.27
CA PRO A 32 7.16 -1.19 -5.34
C PRO A 32 7.06 -0.02 -4.35
N GLY A 33 5.85 0.33 -3.94
CA GLY A 33 5.61 1.48 -3.05
C GLY A 33 5.49 2.83 -3.75
N GLN A 34 5.69 2.91 -5.08
CA GLN A 34 5.34 4.10 -5.85
C GLN A 34 3.82 4.30 -5.89
N PHE A 35 3.40 5.53 -6.21
CA PHE A 35 2.00 5.91 -6.29
C PHE A 35 1.66 6.61 -7.61
N VAL A 36 0.39 6.75 -7.88
CA VAL A 36 -0.14 7.55 -8.97
C VAL A 36 -0.97 8.71 -8.42
N ASN A 37 -1.12 9.78 -9.21
CA ASN A 37 -1.89 10.94 -8.82
C ASN A 37 -3.01 11.18 -9.84
N ILE A 38 -4.26 10.89 -9.44
CA ILE A 38 -5.45 10.79 -10.30
C ILE A 38 -6.16 12.14 -10.38
N ALA A 39 -6.36 12.67 -11.58
CA ALA A 39 -7.24 13.82 -11.79
C ALA A 39 -8.71 13.38 -11.81
N LEU A 40 -9.55 14.15 -11.16
CA LEU A 40 -10.99 13.92 -11.15
C LEU A 40 -11.70 15.19 -11.60
N GLU A 41 -12.71 15.04 -12.44
CA GLU A 41 -13.52 16.15 -12.92
C GLU A 41 -14.16 16.91 -11.76
N GLY A 42 -14.13 18.25 -11.81
CA GLY A 42 -14.65 19.11 -10.75
C GLY A 42 -13.83 19.12 -9.47
N ARG A 43 -12.63 18.52 -9.43
CA ARG A 43 -11.74 18.51 -8.26
C ARG A 43 -10.42 19.22 -8.56
N TYR A 44 -10.07 20.19 -7.73
CA TYR A 44 -8.83 20.96 -7.89
C TYR A 44 -7.58 20.10 -7.66
N LEU A 45 -7.52 19.34 -6.57
CA LEU A 45 -6.38 18.48 -6.25
C LEU A 45 -6.59 17.08 -6.84
N ARG A 46 -5.51 16.50 -7.33
CA ARG A 46 -5.45 15.08 -7.70
C ARG A 46 -5.53 14.19 -6.45
N ARG A 47 -5.79 12.91 -6.64
CA ARG A 47 -5.86 11.89 -5.58
C ARG A 47 -4.64 10.97 -5.66
N PRO A 48 -3.71 11.07 -4.69
CA PRO A 48 -2.57 10.15 -4.63
C PRO A 48 -3.06 8.79 -4.14
N ILE A 49 -2.80 7.75 -4.93
CA ILE A 49 -3.14 6.36 -4.59
C ILE A 49 -1.90 5.50 -4.86
N SER A 50 -1.51 4.71 -3.87
CA SER A 50 -0.39 3.78 -3.99
C SER A 50 -0.69 2.69 -5.02
N VAL A 51 0.33 2.29 -5.77
CA VAL A 51 0.24 1.16 -6.68
C VAL A 51 0.23 -0.14 -5.87
N CYS A 52 -0.82 -0.94 -6.04
CA CYS A 52 -0.90 -2.28 -5.48
C CYS A 52 -0.10 -3.28 -6.30
N ASP A 53 -0.36 -3.33 -7.60
CA ASP A 53 0.34 -4.19 -8.57
C ASP A 53 0.32 -3.56 -9.96
N CYS A 54 1.23 -3.98 -10.82
CA CYS A 54 1.19 -3.67 -12.25
C CYS A 54 1.95 -4.73 -13.05
N ASP A 55 1.51 -4.92 -14.29
CA ASP A 55 2.24 -5.60 -15.35
C ASP A 55 2.58 -4.60 -16.49
N ALA A 56 2.92 -5.08 -17.68
CA ALA A 56 3.30 -4.22 -18.80
C ALA A 56 2.19 -3.30 -19.31
N ARG A 57 0.91 -3.59 -19.04
CA ARG A 57 -0.25 -2.87 -19.58
C ARG A 57 -1.35 -2.57 -18.56
N THR A 58 -1.30 -3.21 -17.40
CA THR A 58 -2.33 -3.06 -16.39
C THR A 58 -1.77 -2.54 -15.08
N LEU A 59 -2.55 -1.72 -14.40
CA LEU A 59 -2.26 -1.10 -13.13
C LEU A 59 -3.42 -1.37 -12.17
N THR A 60 -3.12 -1.98 -11.03
CA THR A 60 -4.09 -2.22 -9.96
C THR A 60 -3.90 -1.21 -8.84
N LEU A 61 -4.97 -0.51 -8.52
CA LEU A 61 -5.07 0.43 -7.41
C LEU A 61 -6.08 -0.09 -6.39
N ILE A 62 -5.78 0.08 -5.10
CA ILE A 62 -6.74 -0.16 -4.02
C ILE A 62 -6.83 1.11 -3.19
N TYR A 63 -8.05 1.55 -2.94
CA TYR A 63 -8.30 2.80 -2.25
C TYR A 63 -9.51 2.70 -1.31
N LYS A 64 -9.48 3.48 -0.24
CA LYS A 64 -10.60 3.61 0.70
C LYS A 64 -11.45 4.83 0.34
N VAL A 65 -12.75 4.68 0.38
CA VAL A 65 -13.70 5.79 0.24
C VAL A 65 -13.71 6.58 1.55
N VAL A 66 -13.05 7.73 1.55
CA VAL A 66 -12.90 8.60 2.72
C VAL A 66 -13.44 10.02 2.51
N GLY A 67 -13.86 10.34 1.29
CA GLY A 67 -14.39 11.66 0.95
C GLY A 67 -14.80 11.76 -0.51
N GLY A 68 -15.36 12.90 -0.91
CA GLY A 68 -16.03 13.07 -2.19
C GLY A 68 -15.20 12.75 -3.45
N GLY A 69 -13.86 12.78 -3.38
CA GLY A 69 -13.02 12.37 -4.52
C GLY A 69 -12.99 10.85 -4.67
N THR A 70 -12.70 10.11 -3.61
CA THR A 70 -12.70 8.64 -3.63
C THR A 70 -14.12 8.07 -3.77
N GLU A 71 -15.14 8.78 -3.30
CA GLU A 71 -16.54 8.45 -3.57
C GLU A 71 -16.90 8.61 -5.05
N GLN A 72 -16.40 9.66 -5.71
CA GLN A 72 -16.55 9.82 -7.16
C GLN A 72 -15.85 8.67 -7.91
N MET A 73 -14.65 8.29 -7.49
CA MET A 73 -13.92 7.14 -8.06
C MET A 73 -14.74 5.84 -7.92
N SER A 74 -15.35 5.55 -6.77
CA SER A 74 -16.11 4.30 -6.56
C SER A 74 -17.35 4.16 -7.44
N ARG A 75 -17.85 5.27 -8.00
CA ARG A 75 -19.00 5.28 -8.94
C ARG A 75 -18.59 5.19 -10.40
N MET A 76 -17.29 5.19 -10.71
CA MET A 76 -16.81 5.13 -12.09
C MET A 76 -16.94 3.71 -12.64
N ALA A 77 -17.52 3.60 -13.83
CA ALA A 77 -17.73 2.31 -14.50
C ALA A 77 -16.51 1.90 -15.35
N ALA A 78 -16.42 0.61 -15.65
CA ALA A 78 -15.52 0.11 -16.67
C ALA A 78 -15.76 0.83 -18.01
N GLY A 79 -14.67 1.11 -18.72
CA GLY A 79 -14.67 1.88 -19.96
C GLY A 79 -14.44 3.38 -19.78
N ALA A 80 -14.62 3.94 -18.58
CA ALA A 80 -14.29 5.34 -18.31
C ALA A 80 -12.77 5.56 -18.34
N GLU A 81 -12.36 6.79 -18.65
CA GLU A 81 -10.97 7.19 -18.73
C GLU A 81 -10.55 8.09 -17.56
N LEU A 82 -9.34 7.93 -17.10
CA LEU A 82 -8.73 8.70 -16.03
C LEU A 82 -7.39 9.30 -16.48
N ASP A 83 -7.18 10.57 -16.14
CA ASP A 83 -5.90 11.25 -16.31
C ASP A 83 -5.03 10.98 -15.06
N LEU A 84 -3.93 10.25 -15.24
CA LEU A 84 -2.99 9.90 -14.19
C LEU A 84 -1.62 10.55 -14.41
N LEU A 85 -0.99 10.93 -13.29
CA LEU A 85 0.46 11.09 -13.21
C LEU A 85 1.05 9.82 -12.59
N THR A 86 2.03 9.21 -13.25
CA THR A 86 2.71 7.97 -12.83
C THR A 86 4.19 8.20 -12.56
N GLY A 87 4.87 7.20 -11.97
CA GLY A 87 6.28 7.29 -11.62
C GLY A 87 6.51 8.26 -10.46
N LEU A 88 5.58 8.34 -9.51
CA LEU A 88 5.67 9.22 -8.35
C LEU A 88 6.10 8.43 -7.12
N GLY A 89 6.80 9.11 -6.21
CA GLY A 89 7.39 8.50 -5.01
C GLY A 89 8.67 7.73 -5.30
N ASN A 90 9.47 7.54 -4.25
CA ASN A 90 10.76 6.86 -4.34
C ASN A 90 10.62 5.33 -4.36
N GLY A 91 9.49 4.83 -3.87
CA GLY A 91 9.28 3.39 -3.66
C GLY A 91 10.12 2.84 -2.51
N PHE A 92 9.99 1.55 -2.28
CA PHE A 92 10.85 0.81 -1.36
C PHE A 92 12.16 0.41 -2.06
N ASP A 93 13.24 0.48 -1.31
CA ASP A 93 14.54 -0.01 -1.74
C ASP A 93 14.70 -1.49 -1.34
N THR A 94 14.81 -2.38 -2.31
CA THR A 94 15.01 -3.82 -2.11
C THR A 94 16.47 -4.24 -2.23
N SER A 95 17.38 -3.30 -2.52
CA SER A 95 18.82 -3.58 -2.70
C SER A 95 19.59 -3.80 -1.39
N ASN A 96 18.90 -3.84 -0.24
CA ASN A 96 19.49 -4.14 1.05
C ASN A 96 19.73 -5.63 1.28
N ASP A 97 20.51 -5.97 2.32
CA ASP A 97 20.91 -7.33 2.66
C ASP A 97 19.83 -8.16 3.40
N ALA A 98 18.58 -7.73 3.39
CA ALA A 98 17.47 -8.45 4.04
C ALA A 98 17.36 -9.88 3.50
N ARG A 99 17.39 -10.85 4.41
CA ARG A 99 17.24 -12.29 4.09
C ARG A 99 15.87 -12.82 4.44
N ARG A 100 15.24 -12.27 5.47
CA ARG A 100 13.91 -12.63 5.98
C ARG A 100 13.10 -11.33 6.17
N PRO A 101 12.62 -10.73 5.07
CA PRO A 101 11.88 -9.48 5.14
C PRO A 101 10.49 -9.69 5.75
N LEU A 102 10.11 -8.78 6.66
CA LEU A 102 8.78 -8.64 7.21
C LEU A 102 8.06 -7.47 6.54
N LEU A 103 6.88 -7.70 6.00
CA LEU A 103 5.99 -6.65 5.49
C LEU A 103 4.89 -6.36 6.51
N VAL A 104 4.71 -5.11 6.90
CA VAL A 104 3.71 -4.71 7.90
C VAL A 104 2.76 -3.68 7.29
N GLY A 105 1.50 -4.08 7.10
CA GLY A 105 0.47 -3.25 6.48
C GLY A 105 -0.69 -2.95 7.42
N GLY A 106 -1.13 -1.68 7.48
CA GLY A 106 -2.32 -1.27 8.24
C GLY A 106 -3.38 -0.66 7.34
N GLY A 107 -4.58 -1.27 7.28
CA GLY A 107 -5.69 -0.79 6.45
C GLY A 107 -5.26 -0.58 5.00
N VAL A 108 -5.43 0.63 4.45
CA VAL A 108 -5.01 0.94 3.06
C VAL A 108 -3.50 1.14 2.87
N GLY A 109 -2.69 0.89 3.90
CA GLY A 109 -1.25 0.70 3.77
C GLY A 109 -0.86 -0.71 3.26
N VAL A 110 -1.79 -1.65 3.23
CA VAL A 110 -1.59 -3.02 2.72
C VAL A 110 -1.28 -3.07 1.21
N PRO A 111 -2.00 -2.36 0.32
CA PRO A 111 -1.82 -2.47 -1.12
C PRO A 111 -0.38 -2.26 -1.64
N PRO A 112 0.38 -1.22 -1.25
CA PRO A 112 1.72 -1.00 -1.76
C PRO A 112 2.72 -2.11 -1.41
N LEU A 113 2.41 -2.95 -0.42
CA LEU A 113 3.24 -4.08 -0.01
C LEU A 113 3.06 -5.32 -0.92
N TYR A 114 1.98 -5.40 -1.70
CA TYR A 114 1.71 -6.56 -2.56
C TYR A 114 2.74 -6.69 -3.70
N LYS A 115 3.00 -5.60 -4.44
CA LYS A 115 4.06 -5.59 -5.45
C LYS A 115 5.43 -5.78 -4.83
N LEU A 116 5.67 -5.29 -3.61
CA LEU A 116 6.91 -5.52 -2.87
C LEU A 116 7.10 -7.00 -2.52
N ALA A 117 6.05 -7.67 -2.03
CA ALA A 117 6.10 -9.11 -1.76
C ALA A 117 6.46 -9.90 -3.01
N LYS A 118 5.85 -9.61 -4.16
CA LYS A 118 6.20 -10.24 -5.46
C LYS A 118 7.67 -10.05 -5.81
N ALA A 119 8.20 -8.85 -5.62
CA ALA A 119 9.61 -8.56 -5.92
C ALA A 119 10.56 -9.36 -5.01
N LEU A 120 10.31 -9.37 -3.69
CA LEU A 120 11.15 -10.08 -2.72
C LEU A 120 11.09 -11.60 -2.89
N LEU A 121 9.90 -12.16 -3.17
CA LEU A 121 9.73 -13.58 -3.47
C LEU A 121 10.46 -13.98 -4.76
N ALA A 122 10.45 -13.12 -5.79
CA ALA A 122 11.21 -13.36 -7.04
C ALA A 122 12.72 -13.38 -6.82
N GLU A 123 13.23 -12.73 -5.76
CA GLU A 123 14.61 -12.81 -5.29
C GLU A 123 14.88 -14.08 -4.44
N GLY A 124 13.88 -14.94 -4.23
CA GLY A 124 13.99 -16.18 -3.45
C GLY A 124 13.97 -15.95 -1.93
N LYS A 125 13.55 -14.77 -1.46
CA LYS A 125 13.48 -14.45 -0.03
C LYS A 125 12.19 -15.01 0.59
N PRO A 126 12.21 -15.65 1.76
CA PRO A 126 11.00 -15.99 2.51
C PRO A 126 10.37 -14.70 3.07
N VAL A 127 9.15 -14.40 2.66
CA VAL A 127 8.45 -13.16 3.04
C VAL A 127 7.37 -13.46 4.07
N SER A 128 7.48 -12.83 5.24
CA SER A 128 6.39 -12.79 6.23
C SER A 128 5.61 -11.49 6.08
N VAL A 129 4.30 -11.56 6.29
CA VAL A 129 3.39 -10.41 6.14
C VAL A 129 2.49 -10.32 7.37
N VAL A 130 2.44 -9.16 8.00
CA VAL A 130 1.50 -8.84 9.08
C VAL A 130 0.53 -7.76 8.62
N LEU A 131 -0.75 -8.09 8.61
CA LEU A 131 -1.83 -7.22 8.16
C LEU A 131 -2.71 -6.80 9.34
N GLY A 132 -2.83 -5.51 9.59
CA GLY A 132 -3.60 -4.93 10.69
C GLY A 132 -4.89 -4.26 10.22
N PHE A 133 -6.02 -4.60 10.86
CA PHE A 133 -7.33 -4.02 10.60
C PHE A 133 -8.08 -3.77 11.91
N ASN A 134 -9.23 -3.07 11.86
CA ASN A 134 -10.04 -2.90 13.07
C ASN A 134 -10.91 -4.13 13.33
N THR A 135 -11.53 -4.69 12.28
CA THR A 135 -12.48 -5.83 12.36
C THR A 135 -12.25 -6.79 11.21
N ALA A 136 -12.83 -8.01 11.31
CA ALA A 136 -12.78 -9.02 10.25
C ALA A 136 -13.36 -8.54 8.90
N ASP A 137 -14.41 -7.71 8.94
CA ASP A 137 -15.07 -7.18 7.74
C ASP A 137 -14.20 -6.17 6.97
N GLU A 138 -13.16 -5.64 7.60
CA GLU A 138 -12.17 -4.78 6.96
C GLU A 138 -11.01 -5.54 6.33
N VAL A 139 -10.87 -6.84 6.58
CA VAL A 139 -9.76 -7.66 6.08
C VAL A 139 -9.89 -7.84 4.56
N PHE A 140 -8.82 -7.52 3.86
CA PHE A 140 -8.69 -7.75 2.41
C PHE A 140 -7.24 -8.12 2.07
N TYR A 141 -7.04 -8.79 0.95
CA TYR A 141 -5.74 -9.19 0.37
C TYR A 141 -4.92 -10.20 1.20
N ALA A 142 -5.44 -10.73 2.31
CA ALA A 142 -4.72 -11.75 3.08
C ALA A 142 -4.54 -13.06 2.27
N ASP A 143 -5.57 -13.46 1.54
CA ASP A 143 -5.52 -14.67 0.71
C ASP A 143 -4.68 -14.47 -0.55
N GLU A 144 -4.66 -13.26 -1.11
CA GLU A 144 -3.79 -12.89 -2.22
C GLU A 144 -2.30 -12.98 -1.83
N PHE A 145 -1.91 -12.52 -0.64
CA PHE A 145 -0.54 -12.70 -0.15
C PHE A 145 -0.21 -14.18 0.12
N ARG A 146 -1.15 -14.95 0.68
CA ARG A 146 -0.97 -16.40 0.85
C ARG A 146 -0.79 -17.11 -0.49
N ALA A 147 -1.58 -16.74 -1.49
CA ALA A 147 -1.47 -17.28 -2.86
C ALA A 147 -0.12 -16.97 -3.52
N LEU A 148 0.56 -15.88 -3.15
CA LEU A 148 1.95 -15.61 -3.57
C LEU A 148 2.97 -16.54 -2.89
N GLY A 149 2.62 -17.18 -1.77
CA GLY A 149 3.54 -17.99 -0.97
C GLY A 149 4.12 -17.26 0.24
N CYS A 150 3.55 -16.13 0.65
CA CYS A 150 3.93 -15.44 1.87
C CYS A 150 3.40 -16.15 3.11
N ASP A 151 4.14 -16.07 4.22
CA ASP A 151 3.64 -16.39 5.56
C ASP A 151 2.83 -15.21 6.09
N VAL A 152 1.50 -15.39 6.23
CA VAL A 152 0.55 -14.27 6.45
C VAL A 152 -0.13 -14.35 7.80
N HIS A 153 0.08 -13.33 8.61
CA HIS A 153 -0.55 -13.11 9.92
C HIS A 153 -1.53 -11.94 9.82
N VAL A 154 -2.71 -12.10 10.40
CA VAL A 154 -3.73 -11.06 10.47
C VAL A 154 -3.95 -10.67 11.92
N ALA A 155 -3.99 -9.38 12.20
CA ALA A 155 -4.38 -8.82 13.49
C ALA A 155 -5.62 -7.95 13.33
N THR A 156 -6.61 -8.13 14.19
CA THR A 156 -7.77 -7.23 14.28
C THR A 156 -7.89 -6.64 15.69
N ALA A 157 -8.15 -5.33 15.75
CA ALA A 157 -8.21 -4.63 17.03
C ALA A 157 -9.26 -5.22 17.99
N ASP A 158 -10.40 -5.66 17.45
CA ASP A 158 -11.50 -6.29 18.20
C ASP A 158 -11.30 -7.81 18.44
N GLY A 159 -10.37 -8.45 17.72
CA GLY A 159 -10.13 -9.90 17.80
C GLY A 159 -11.12 -10.74 17.00
N SER A 160 -11.84 -10.15 16.06
CA SER A 160 -12.82 -10.87 15.21
C SER A 160 -12.17 -11.74 14.14
N ALA A 161 -10.87 -11.50 13.81
CA ALA A 161 -10.06 -12.36 12.94
C ALA A 161 -8.59 -12.32 13.35
N GLY A 162 -7.92 -13.48 13.29
CA GLY A 162 -6.49 -13.61 13.60
C GLY A 162 -6.13 -13.23 15.04
N THR A 163 -4.98 -12.59 15.23
CA THR A 163 -4.49 -12.14 16.53
C THR A 163 -5.29 -10.93 17.01
N LYS A 164 -5.83 -11.00 18.22
CA LYS A 164 -6.51 -9.85 18.84
C LYS A 164 -5.50 -8.78 19.22
N GLY A 165 -5.69 -7.57 18.68
CA GLY A 165 -4.83 -6.42 18.96
C GLY A 165 -4.28 -5.78 17.69
N PHE A 166 -3.06 -5.26 17.78
CA PHE A 166 -2.39 -4.55 16.71
C PHE A 166 -1.30 -5.39 16.04
N VAL A 167 -0.75 -4.90 14.94
CA VAL A 167 0.35 -5.57 14.23
C VAL A 167 1.54 -5.90 15.14
N THR A 168 1.86 -5.04 16.09
CA THR A 168 2.92 -5.25 17.08
C THR A 168 2.62 -6.42 18.02
N THR A 169 1.33 -6.66 18.34
CA THR A 169 0.91 -7.82 19.14
C THR A 169 1.14 -9.12 18.38
N ALA A 170 0.78 -9.15 17.08
CA ALA A 170 1.01 -10.32 16.22
C ALA A 170 2.52 -10.59 16.04
N ILE A 171 3.33 -9.55 15.76
CA ILE A 171 4.78 -9.69 15.62
C ILE A 171 5.41 -10.31 16.87
N ALA A 172 5.01 -9.85 18.06
CA ALA A 172 5.56 -10.36 19.33
C ALA A 172 5.04 -11.74 19.71
N GLY A 173 3.76 -12.04 19.37
CA GLY A 173 3.07 -13.26 19.82
C GLY A 173 3.24 -14.45 18.90
N ASP A 174 3.36 -14.23 17.59
CA ASP A 174 3.35 -15.30 16.59
C ASP A 174 4.77 -15.84 16.27
N GLY A 175 5.81 -15.33 16.95
CA GLY A 175 7.18 -15.84 16.83
C GLY A 175 7.80 -15.58 15.44
N ILE A 176 7.42 -14.49 14.78
CA ILE A 176 7.85 -14.16 13.42
C ILE A 176 9.34 -13.83 13.42
N ASP A 177 10.13 -14.60 12.67
CA ASP A 177 11.56 -14.41 12.53
C ASP A 177 11.89 -13.55 11.31
N PHE A 178 12.44 -12.36 11.53
CA PHE A 178 12.79 -11.41 10.48
C PHE A 178 14.06 -10.61 10.82
N ASP A 179 14.74 -10.14 9.81
CA ASP A 179 15.97 -9.35 9.93
C ASP A 179 15.82 -7.90 9.40
N TYR A 180 14.77 -7.63 8.67
CA TYR A 180 14.46 -6.30 8.12
C TYR A 180 12.96 -6.15 7.93
N PHE A 181 12.41 -4.93 8.07
CA PHE A 181 10.98 -4.71 7.83
C PHE A 181 10.69 -3.60 6.83
N TYR A 182 9.54 -3.71 6.18
CA TYR A 182 8.93 -2.68 5.35
C TYR A 182 7.53 -2.43 5.86
N ALA A 183 7.18 -1.18 6.13
CA ALA A 183 5.86 -0.89 6.69
C ALA A 183 5.17 0.27 5.99
N CYS A 184 3.84 0.13 5.83
CA CYS A 184 2.96 1.17 5.34
C CYS A 184 1.64 1.15 6.10
N GLY A 185 1.17 2.33 6.53
CA GLY A 185 -0.08 2.45 7.27
C GLY A 185 -0.14 3.73 8.11
N PRO A 186 -1.12 3.80 9.03
CA PRO A 186 -1.30 4.96 9.88
C PRO A 186 -0.08 5.30 10.73
N LEU A 187 0.23 6.59 10.88
CA LEU A 187 1.39 7.06 11.63
C LEU A 187 1.49 6.48 13.05
N PRO A 188 0.40 6.32 13.84
CA PRO A 188 0.49 5.67 15.15
C PRO A 188 0.99 4.22 15.07
N MET A 189 0.58 3.46 14.03
CA MET A 189 1.05 2.10 13.80
C MET A 189 2.55 2.07 13.48
N LEU A 190 3.00 2.94 12.56
CA LEU A 190 4.41 3.03 12.19
C LEU A 190 5.30 3.39 13.38
N ARG A 191 4.84 4.32 14.23
CA ARG A 191 5.54 4.70 15.46
C ARG A 191 5.62 3.53 16.43
N ALA A 192 4.49 2.88 16.72
CA ALA A 192 4.45 1.73 17.63
C ALA A 192 5.34 0.58 17.13
N LEU A 193 5.41 0.35 15.82
CA LEU A 193 6.31 -0.63 15.23
C LEU A 193 7.77 -0.27 15.50
N CYS A 194 8.21 0.95 15.21
CA CYS A 194 9.59 1.40 15.47
C CYS A 194 9.98 1.33 16.95
N ASP A 195 9.02 1.55 17.85
CA ASP A 195 9.27 1.48 19.30
C ASP A 195 9.33 0.02 19.82
N SER A 196 8.79 -0.94 19.06
CA SER A 196 8.64 -2.34 19.49
C SER A 196 9.66 -3.32 18.89
N VAL A 197 10.31 -2.96 17.78
CA VAL A 197 11.28 -3.83 17.07
C VAL A 197 12.67 -3.19 17.07
N ALA A 198 13.69 -4.03 17.13
CA ALA A 198 15.09 -3.60 17.10
C ALA A 198 15.71 -3.60 15.69
N GLN A 199 15.06 -4.30 14.75
CA GLN A 199 15.54 -4.45 13.38
C GLN A 199 15.38 -3.14 12.61
N ASP A 200 16.28 -2.91 11.65
CA ASP A 200 16.18 -1.82 10.70
C ASP A 200 15.03 -2.03 9.71
N GLY A 201 14.53 -0.95 9.14
CA GLY A 201 13.42 -1.04 8.18
C GLY A 201 13.16 0.23 7.40
N GLN A 202 12.17 0.15 6.50
CA GLN A 202 11.70 1.26 5.69
C GLN A 202 10.22 1.53 5.98
N LEU A 203 9.88 2.81 6.08
CA LEU A 203 8.53 3.28 6.34
C LEU A 203 8.00 4.07 5.15
N SER A 204 6.77 3.79 4.74
CA SER A 204 6.01 4.61 3.80
C SER A 204 4.99 5.45 4.56
N PHE A 205 5.15 6.76 4.50
CA PHE A 205 4.27 7.72 5.19
C PHE A 205 3.15 8.18 4.26
N GLU A 206 1.95 8.30 4.83
CA GLU A 206 0.82 8.96 4.18
C GLU A 206 0.80 10.43 4.55
N GLU A 207 0.90 11.31 3.55
CA GLU A 207 0.85 12.76 3.74
C GLU A 207 -0.15 13.42 2.78
N ARG A 208 -0.70 14.55 3.20
CA ARG A 208 -1.52 15.38 2.31
C ARG A 208 -0.64 16.06 1.28
N MET A 209 -0.83 15.70 0.02
CA MET A 209 0.01 16.18 -1.07
C MET A 209 -0.69 17.26 -1.90
N GLY A 210 0.05 18.30 -2.27
CA GLY A 210 -0.34 19.26 -3.30
C GLY A 210 0.07 18.76 -4.68
N CYS A 211 1.37 18.86 -5.02
CA CYS A 211 1.88 18.50 -6.34
C CYS A 211 2.11 16.98 -6.52
N GLY A 212 2.54 16.26 -5.49
CA GLY A 212 2.86 14.83 -5.52
C GLY A 212 4.21 14.47 -6.19
N PHE A 213 5.00 15.45 -6.63
CA PHE A 213 6.33 15.25 -7.28
C PHE A 213 7.47 16.08 -6.67
N GLY A 214 7.30 16.53 -5.42
CA GLY A 214 8.37 17.17 -4.64
C GLY A 214 8.59 18.64 -4.90
N ALA A 215 7.88 19.32 -5.81
CA ALA A 215 8.14 20.70 -6.15
C ALA A 215 7.62 21.71 -5.12
N CYS A 216 6.46 21.46 -4.49
CA CYS A 216 5.82 22.42 -3.58
C CYS A 216 6.27 22.30 -2.12
N MET A 217 7.01 21.26 -1.75
CA MET A 217 7.48 20.97 -0.38
C MET A 217 6.36 20.82 0.68
N GLY A 218 5.08 20.80 0.26
CA GLY A 218 3.92 20.79 1.16
C GLY A 218 3.74 19.50 1.98
N CYS A 219 4.36 18.40 1.53
CA CYS A 219 4.34 17.09 2.20
C CYS A 219 5.70 16.71 2.82
N SER A 220 6.56 17.71 3.12
CA SER A 220 7.84 17.45 3.78
C SER A 220 7.63 17.00 5.21
N CYS A 221 8.26 15.88 5.58
CA CYS A 221 8.28 15.36 6.95
C CYS A 221 9.61 15.69 7.60
N LYS A 222 9.56 16.25 8.82
CA LYS A 222 10.76 16.43 9.64
C LYS A 222 11.17 15.09 10.24
N THR A 223 12.38 14.68 9.99
CA THR A 223 12.95 13.47 10.59
C THR A 223 13.86 13.79 11.79
N LYS A 224 14.29 12.76 12.50
CA LYS A 224 15.28 12.85 13.58
C LYS A 224 16.61 13.46 13.11
N TYR A 225 16.89 13.40 11.82
CA TYR A 225 18.17 13.87 11.24
C TYR A 225 18.02 15.15 10.38
N GLY A 226 16.85 15.75 10.31
CA GLY A 226 16.57 16.98 9.57
C GLY A 226 15.28 16.98 8.79
#